data_89555493a9a4b0acf490859829aff702
#
_entry.id   89555493a9a4b0acf490859829aff702
#
_cell.length_a   1.000
_cell.length_b   1.000
_cell.length_c   1.000
_cell.angle_alpha   90.00
_cell.angle_beta   90.00
_cell.angle_gamma   90.00
#
_symmetry.space_group_name_H-M   'P 1'
#
loop_
_entity.id
_entity.type
_entity.pdbx_description
1 polymer ?
#
loop_
_entity_poly.entity_id
_entity_poly.type
_entity_poly.pdbx_seq_one_letter_code
_entity_poly.pdbx_strand_id
1 'polypeptide(L)'
;MSILTERTLVHCSVNQAARHLARYFKARGNSDGEVARLSLRAEVPVPGSKAPVRLERTAIATLVPRHKPGEMMPHYAVTWAPESAGLYPTFSGDLAIESADDYRSFYLVLTGTYEPPLGAVGAAFDAVVGHRIAENTARNLLAMIADSIEADFIAVEETKADARRNVENSL
;
A
#
# COMPACT_ATOMS: atom_id res chain seq x y z
N MET A 1 -11.40 -13.71 -12.31
CA MET A 1 -10.07 -13.16 -12.00
C MET A 1 -9.96 -11.85 -12.74
N SER A 2 -9.85 -10.75 -12.03
CA SER A 2 -9.82 -9.41 -12.63
C SER A 2 -8.48 -8.75 -12.30
N ILE A 3 -7.92 -8.03 -13.27
CA ILE A 3 -6.64 -7.32 -13.11
C ILE A 3 -6.91 -5.98 -12.45
N LEU A 4 -6.05 -5.60 -11.52
CA LEU A 4 -6.04 -4.33 -10.82
C LEU A 4 -4.65 -3.70 -10.99
N THR A 5 -4.62 -2.41 -11.30
CA THR A 5 -3.40 -1.59 -11.25
C THR A 5 -3.75 -0.23 -10.65
N GLU A 6 -3.10 0.08 -9.53
CA GLU A 6 -3.23 1.36 -8.85
C GLU A 6 -1.84 1.92 -8.55
N ARG A 7 -1.72 3.24 -8.58
CA ARG A 7 -0.47 3.91 -8.26
C ARG A 7 -0.70 5.16 -7.41
N THR A 8 0.27 5.49 -6.58
CA THR A 8 0.28 6.74 -5.82
C THR A 8 1.66 7.37 -5.84
N LEU A 9 1.71 8.70 -5.88
CA LEU A 9 2.94 9.46 -5.76
C LEU A 9 3.34 9.58 -4.29
N VAL A 10 4.63 9.44 -4.00
CA VAL A 10 5.22 9.59 -2.66
C VAL A 10 6.31 10.64 -2.73
N HIS A 11 6.19 11.69 -1.92
CA HIS A 11 7.15 12.79 -1.83
C HIS A 11 8.32 12.43 -0.91
N CYS A 12 9.13 11.52 -1.39
CA CYS A 12 10.34 11.07 -0.72
C CYS A 12 11.36 10.66 -1.77
N SER A 13 12.64 10.91 -1.51
CA SER A 13 13.69 10.50 -2.45
C SER A 13 13.64 9.01 -2.74
N VAL A 14 13.66 8.66 -4.01
CA VAL A 14 13.63 7.27 -4.49
C VAL A 14 14.75 6.41 -3.88
N ASN A 15 15.92 6.98 -3.61
CA ASN A 15 17.03 6.28 -2.98
C ASN A 15 16.74 5.85 -1.52
N GLN A 16 15.74 6.43 -0.90
CA GLN A 16 15.32 6.10 0.47
C GLN A 16 14.04 5.25 0.49
N ALA A 17 13.35 5.12 -0.64
CA ALA A 17 12.06 4.46 -0.77
C ALA A 17 12.04 3.04 -0.20
N ALA A 18 13.00 2.21 -0.60
CA ALA A 18 13.09 0.83 -0.15
C ALA A 18 13.26 0.71 1.38
N ARG A 19 14.07 1.60 1.98
CA ARG A 19 14.30 1.62 3.43
C ARG A 19 13.04 2.02 4.20
N HIS A 20 12.34 3.06 3.75
CA HIS A 20 11.11 3.51 4.39
C HIS A 20 9.99 2.48 4.23
N LEU A 21 9.88 1.86 3.07
CA LEU A 21 8.90 0.82 2.82
C LEU A 21 9.16 -0.42 3.71
N ALA A 22 10.40 -0.88 3.81
CA ALA A 22 10.77 -1.97 4.70
C ALA A 22 10.46 -1.65 6.17
N ARG A 23 10.73 -0.41 6.62
CA ARG A 23 10.40 0.05 7.97
C ARG A 23 8.89 0.06 8.21
N TYR A 24 8.11 0.53 7.24
CA TYR A 24 6.65 0.53 7.30
C TYR A 24 6.10 -0.87 7.58
N PHE A 25 6.56 -1.87 6.84
CA PHE A 25 6.09 -3.24 7.01
C PHE A 25 6.61 -3.90 8.28
N LYS A 26 7.86 -3.66 8.64
CA LYS A 26 8.43 -4.14 9.90
C LYS A 26 7.68 -3.63 11.12
N ALA A 27 7.21 -2.39 11.11
CA ALA A 27 6.43 -1.81 12.22
C ALA A 27 5.04 -2.43 12.37
N ARG A 28 4.52 -3.10 11.33
CA ARG A 28 3.16 -3.70 11.30
C ARG A 28 3.15 -5.22 11.26
N GLY A 29 4.30 -5.84 11.20
CA GLY A 29 4.46 -7.26 10.99
C GLY A 29 5.24 -7.98 12.07
N ASN A 30 5.69 -9.17 11.69
CA ASN A 30 6.65 -9.95 12.46
C ASN A 30 8.06 -9.34 12.36
N SER A 31 9.01 -9.91 13.10
CA SER A 31 10.41 -9.43 13.12
C SER A 31 11.06 -9.39 11.73
N ASP A 32 10.61 -10.22 10.81
CA ASP A 32 11.17 -10.35 9.46
C ASP A 32 10.49 -9.42 8.44
N GLY A 33 9.34 -8.80 8.81
CA GLY A 33 8.61 -7.87 7.96
C GLY A 33 7.87 -8.51 6.79
N GLU A 34 7.84 -9.84 6.72
CA GLU A 34 7.20 -10.56 5.61
C GLU A 34 5.68 -10.65 5.76
N VAL A 35 5.19 -10.69 6.99
CA VAL A 35 3.75 -10.77 7.28
C VAL A 35 3.33 -9.53 8.06
N ALA A 36 2.34 -8.84 7.55
CA ALA A 36 1.79 -7.64 8.18
C ALA A 36 0.28 -7.74 8.33
N ARG A 37 -0.25 -7.19 9.43
CA ARG A 37 -1.68 -6.94 9.57
C ARG A 37 -1.98 -5.56 9.02
N LEU A 38 -2.83 -5.51 8.01
CA LEU A 38 -3.24 -4.27 7.36
C LEU A 38 -4.72 -4.02 7.64
N SER A 39 -5.06 -2.78 7.95
CA SER A 39 -6.45 -2.33 7.95
C SER A 39 -6.80 -1.93 6.51
N LEU A 40 -7.60 -2.75 5.85
CA LEU A 40 -8.10 -2.46 4.52
C LEU A 40 -9.41 -1.68 4.62
N ARG A 41 -9.48 -0.57 3.90
CA ARG A 41 -10.65 0.32 3.88
C ARG A 41 -11.18 0.44 2.47
N ALA A 42 -12.50 0.39 2.34
CA ALA A 42 -13.18 0.66 1.09
C ALA A 42 -14.47 1.43 1.34
N GLU A 43 -14.83 2.29 0.40
CA GLU A 43 -16.13 2.95 0.36
C GLU A 43 -16.96 2.33 -0.78
N VAL A 44 -18.11 1.80 -0.43
CA VAL A 44 -19.01 1.13 -1.37
C VAL A 44 -20.26 1.96 -1.56
N PRO A 45 -20.55 2.42 -2.78
CA PRO A 45 -21.81 3.07 -3.07
C PRO A 45 -22.94 2.05 -2.97
N VAL A 46 -23.96 2.36 -2.17
CA VAL A 46 -25.15 1.52 -2.03
C VAL A 46 -26.29 2.15 -2.84
N PRO A 47 -26.93 1.41 -3.74
CA PRO A 47 -28.08 1.89 -4.49
C PRO A 47 -29.18 2.41 -3.54
N GLY A 48 -29.64 3.64 -3.78
CA GLY A 48 -30.66 4.28 -2.94
C GLY A 48 -30.14 5.00 -1.69
N SER A 49 -28.85 4.91 -1.37
CA SER A 49 -28.23 5.67 -0.28
C SER A 49 -27.51 6.91 -0.82
N LYS A 50 -27.65 8.05 -0.10
CA LYS A 50 -26.90 9.28 -0.42
C LYS A 50 -25.43 9.24 0.06
N ALA A 51 -25.09 8.31 0.94
CA ALA A 51 -23.74 8.16 1.47
C ALA A 51 -23.20 6.76 1.19
N PRO A 52 -21.90 6.63 0.84
CA PRO A 52 -21.27 5.33 0.69
C PRO A 52 -21.19 4.61 2.05
N VAL A 53 -21.24 3.30 2.03
CA VAL A 53 -20.96 2.48 3.21
C VAL A 53 -19.45 2.30 3.31
N ARG A 54 -18.91 2.64 4.47
CA ARG A 54 -17.49 2.39 4.78
C ARG A 54 -17.33 0.99 5.30
N LEU A 55 -16.47 0.26 4.63
CA LEU A 55 -16.04 -1.08 5.04
C LEU A 55 -14.61 -0.98 5.55
N GLU A 56 -14.36 -1.54 6.72
CA GLU A 56 -13.01 -1.69 7.26
C GLU A 56 -12.83 -3.13 7.75
N ARG A 57 -11.73 -3.76 7.34
CA ARG A 57 -11.39 -5.12 7.72
C ARG A 57 -9.89 -5.26 7.92
N THR A 58 -9.52 -6.07 8.89
CA THR A 58 -8.15 -6.53 9.04
C THR A 58 -7.88 -7.64 8.02
N ALA A 59 -6.79 -7.49 7.31
CA ALA A 59 -6.27 -8.51 6.41
C ALA A 59 -4.84 -8.87 6.80
N ILE A 60 -4.51 -10.11 6.58
CA ILE A 60 -3.14 -10.58 6.67
C ILE A 60 -2.53 -10.43 5.30
N ALA A 61 -1.50 -9.60 5.20
CA ALA A 61 -0.73 -9.39 4.00
C ALA A 61 0.65 -10.03 4.15
N THR A 62 1.11 -10.65 3.08
CA THR A 62 2.48 -11.15 2.97
C THR A 62 3.21 -10.32 1.93
N LEU A 63 4.41 -9.89 2.27
CA LEU A 63 5.30 -9.14 1.39
C LEU A 63 6.62 -9.87 1.29
N VAL A 64 6.91 -10.40 0.13
CA VAL A 64 8.16 -11.11 -0.14
C VAL A 64 8.99 -10.29 -1.11
N PRO A 65 10.19 -9.83 -0.70
CA PRO A 65 11.09 -9.14 -1.62
C PRO A 65 11.40 -10.04 -2.82
N ARG A 66 11.25 -9.50 -4.02
CA ARG A 66 11.65 -10.17 -5.26
C ARG A 66 12.79 -9.41 -5.90
N HIS A 67 13.84 -10.13 -6.22
CA HIS A 67 14.96 -9.59 -6.98
C HIS A 67 14.82 -10.03 -8.44
N LYS A 68 14.60 -9.07 -9.32
CA LYS A 68 14.63 -9.34 -10.76
C LYS A 68 15.99 -8.92 -11.32
N PRO A 69 16.72 -9.80 -12.02
CA PRO A 69 17.98 -9.45 -12.62
C PRO A 69 17.85 -8.24 -13.56
N GLY A 70 18.70 -7.22 -13.35
CA GLY A 70 18.70 -5.99 -14.14
C GLY A 70 17.76 -4.88 -13.64
N GLU A 71 16.95 -5.11 -12.62
CA GLU A 71 16.14 -4.06 -11.99
C GLU A 71 16.86 -3.48 -10.76
N MET A 72 17.01 -2.15 -10.76
CA MET A 72 17.66 -1.44 -9.65
C MET A 72 16.72 -1.18 -8.47
N MET A 73 15.41 -1.20 -8.70
CA MET A 73 14.40 -0.93 -7.68
C MET A 73 13.81 -2.23 -7.13
N PRO A 74 13.55 -2.30 -5.82
CA PRO A 74 12.99 -3.48 -5.21
C PRO A 74 11.53 -3.69 -5.64
N HIS A 75 11.20 -4.92 -5.93
CA HIS A 75 9.84 -5.42 -6.12
C HIS A 75 9.46 -6.31 -4.94
N TYR A 76 8.19 -6.26 -4.57
CA TYR A 76 7.65 -7.09 -3.50
C TYR A 76 6.46 -7.88 -4.04
N ALA A 77 6.50 -9.21 -3.93
CA ALA A 77 5.28 -9.98 -4.10
C ALA A 77 4.35 -9.68 -2.92
N VAL A 78 3.12 -9.31 -3.22
CA VAL A 78 2.11 -8.94 -2.24
C VAL A 78 0.91 -9.84 -2.38
N THR A 79 0.54 -10.49 -1.29
CA THR A 79 -0.75 -11.16 -1.19
C THR A 79 -1.47 -10.65 0.05
N TRP A 80 -2.78 -10.55 -0.02
CA TRP A 80 -3.58 -10.39 1.20
C TRP A 80 -4.86 -11.21 1.14
N ALA A 81 -5.28 -11.62 2.32
CA ALA A 81 -6.56 -12.25 2.54
C ALA A 81 -7.21 -11.66 3.80
N PRO A 82 -8.54 -11.50 3.84
CA PRO A 82 -9.22 -11.08 5.04
C PRO A 82 -9.00 -12.09 6.16
N GLU A 83 -8.77 -11.62 7.39
CA GLU A 83 -8.56 -12.49 8.56
C GLU A 83 -9.83 -13.26 8.93
N SER A 84 -10.99 -12.79 8.53
CA SER A 84 -12.29 -13.48 8.69
C SER A 84 -13.07 -13.49 7.39
N ALA A 85 -13.90 -14.50 7.18
CA ALA A 85 -14.81 -14.57 6.04
C ALA A 85 -15.65 -13.28 5.92
N GLY A 86 -15.74 -12.72 4.72
CA GLY A 86 -16.47 -11.48 4.50
C GLY A 86 -16.46 -11.02 3.04
N LEU A 87 -16.93 -9.78 2.83
CA LEU A 87 -17.08 -9.17 1.51
C LEU A 87 -15.77 -8.60 0.92
N TYR A 88 -14.61 -8.85 1.53
CA TYR A 88 -13.35 -8.35 1.02
C TYR A 88 -12.69 -9.34 0.07
N PRO A 89 -12.17 -8.86 -1.07
CA PRO A 89 -11.46 -9.70 -2.03
C PRO A 89 -10.11 -10.14 -1.47
N THR A 90 -9.68 -11.32 -1.89
CA THR A 90 -8.27 -11.70 -1.84
C THR A 90 -7.51 -11.03 -2.98
N PHE A 91 -6.23 -10.81 -2.78
CA PHE A 91 -5.37 -10.20 -3.80
C PHE A 91 -4.04 -10.93 -3.87
N SER A 92 -3.52 -11.00 -5.09
CA SER A 92 -2.16 -11.48 -5.35
C SER A 92 -1.55 -10.68 -6.47
N GLY A 93 -0.37 -10.12 -6.23
CA GLY A 93 0.30 -9.26 -7.20
C GLY A 93 1.68 -8.79 -6.76
N ASP A 94 2.12 -7.69 -7.33
CA ASP A 94 3.41 -7.09 -7.08
C ASP A 94 3.25 -5.61 -6.69
N LEU A 95 4.04 -5.18 -5.70
CA LEU A 95 4.25 -3.78 -5.35
C LEU A 95 5.62 -3.37 -5.86
N ALA A 96 5.66 -2.39 -6.73
CA ALA A 96 6.86 -1.84 -7.32
C ALA A 96 7.12 -0.41 -6.86
N ILE A 97 8.39 0.00 -6.86
CA ILE A 97 8.83 1.38 -6.71
C ILE A 97 9.31 1.85 -8.07
N GLU A 98 8.66 2.88 -8.61
CA GLU A 98 9.04 3.50 -9.89
C GLU A 98 9.51 4.93 -9.63
N SER A 99 10.68 5.30 -10.18
CA SER A 99 11.20 6.66 -10.05
C SER A 99 10.29 7.65 -10.76
N ALA A 100 10.02 8.79 -10.11
CA ALA A 100 9.47 9.94 -10.80
C ALA A 100 10.60 10.76 -11.46
N ASP A 101 10.24 11.67 -12.37
CA ASP A 101 11.21 12.40 -13.20
C ASP A 101 12.19 13.29 -12.41
N ASP A 102 11.81 13.68 -11.19
CA ASP A 102 12.57 14.64 -10.37
C ASP A 102 13.50 13.98 -9.32
N TYR A 103 13.55 12.66 -9.24
CA TYR A 103 14.28 11.87 -8.22
C TYR A 103 13.95 12.22 -6.75
N ARG A 104 13.09 13.22 -6.52
CA ARG A 104 12.63 13.65 -5.18
C ARG A 104 11.34 12.97 -4.78
N SER A 105 10.71 12.33 -5.74
CA SER A 105 9.49 11.55 -5.57
C SER A 105 9.59 10.23 -6.31
N PHE A 106 8.70 9.32 -5.97
CA PHE A 106 8.55 8.03 -6.64
C PHE A 106 7.09 7.62 -6.63
N TYR A 107 6.76 6.69 -7.50
CA TYR A 107 5.46 6.04 -7.50
C TYR A 107 5.54 4.69 -6.77
N LEU A 108 4.59 4.45 -5.89
CA LEU A 108 4.23 3.09 -5.48
C LEU A 108 3.19 2.57 -6.47
N VAL A 109 3.49 1.45 -7.10
CA VAL A 109 2.63 0.81 -8.10
C VAL A 109 2.25 -0.57 -7.62
N LEU A 110 0.96 -0.81 -7.44
CA LEU A 110 0.41 -2.10 -7.08
C LEU A 110 -0.31 -2.68 -8.29
N THR A 111 0.17 -3.82 -8.78
CA THR A 111 -0.41 -4.53 -9.92
C THR A 111 -0.65 -5.98 -9.56
N GLY A 112 -1.82 -6.50 -9.86
CA GLY A 112 -2.12 -7.91 -9.57
C GLY A 112 -3.53 -8.31 -9.95
N THR A 113 -3.93 -9.44 -9.42
CA THR A 113 -5.27 -9.98 -9.59
C THR A 113 -5.99 -10.04 -8.26
N TYR A 114 -7.28 -9.82 -8.30
CA TYR A 114 -8.15 -10.01 -7.15
C TYR A 114 -9.24 -11.05 -7.46
N GLU A 115 -9.65 -11.73 -6.40
CA GLU A 115 -10.79 -12.64 -6.44
C GLU A 115 -11.89 -12.08 -5.56
N PRO A 116 -13.11 -11.89 -6.10
CA PRO A 116 -14.27 -11.51 -5.30
C PRO A 116 -14.54 -12.56 -4.22
N PRO A 117 -15.07 -12.15 -3.06
CA PRO A 117 -15.42 -13.11 -2.02
C PRO A 117 -16.47 -14.11 -2.53
N LEU A 118 -16.21 -15.39 -2.28
CA LEU A 118 -17.16 -16.47 -2.61
C LEU A 118 -18.43 -16.30 -1.78
N GLY A 119 -19.57 -16.13 -2.43
CA GLY A 119 -20.88 -16.08 -1.78
C GLY A 119 -21.68 -14.81 -2.00
N ALA A 120 -21.22 -13.87 -2.80
CA ALA A 120 -22.05 -12.76 -3.22
C ALA A 120 -23.15 -13.26 -4.15
N VAL A 121 -24.38 -13.18 -3.68
CA VAL A 121 -25.58 -13.64 -4.38
C VAL A 121 -25.89 -12.70 -5.53
N GLY A 122 -25.56 -13.12 -6.76
CA GLY A 122 -25.95 -12.42 -7.99
C GLY A 122 -24.78 -11.93 -8.84
N ALA A 123 -24.48 -12.63 -9.91
CA ALA A 123 -23.34 -12.39 -10.80
C ALA A 123 -23.22 -10.96 -11.37
N ALA A 124 -24.30 -10.19 -11.42
CA ALA A 124 -24.31 -8.80 -11.90
C ALA A 124 -23.92 -7.78 -10.81
N PHE A 125 -24.18 -8.09 -9.54
CA PHE A 125 -23.74 -7.29 -8.41
C PHE A 125 -22.22 -7.45 -8.19
N ASP A 126 -21.69 -8.61 -8.49
CA ASP A 126 -20.31 -9.01 -8.20
C ASP A 126 -19.25 -8.30 -9.04
N ALA A 127 -19.44 -8.14 -10.34
CA ALA A 127 -18.38 -7.65 -11.21
C ALA A 127 -18.06 -6.16 -10.99
N VAL A 128 -19.07 -5.31 -10.87
CA VAL A 128 -18.88 -3.85 -10.74
C VAL A 128 -18.56 -3.46 -9.31
N VAL A 129 -19.29 -4.02 -8.34
CA VAL A 129 -19.08 -3.68 -6.92
C VAL A 129 -17.79 -4.29 -6.40
N GLY A 130 -17.50 -5.54 -6.74
CA GLY A 130 -16.25 -6.19 -6.36
C GLY A 130 -15.03 -5.48 -6.93
N HIS A 131 -15.08 -5.01 -8.18
CA HIS A 131 -14.02 -4.23 -8.79
C HIS A 131 -13.80 -2.91 -8.05
N ARG A 132 -14.85 -2.16 -7.75
CA ARG A 132 -14.74 -0.91 -6.99
C ARG A 132 -14.21 -1.11 -5.57
N ILE A 133 -14.59 -2.18 -4.90
CA ILE A 133 -14.03 -2.53 -3.59
C ILE A 133 -12.53 -2.78 -3.71
N ALA A 134 -12.11 -3.55 -4.70
CA ALA A 134 -10.70 -3.86 -4.92
C ALA A 134 -9.88 -2.61 -5.25
N GLU A 135 -10.35 -1.75 -6.17
CA GLU A 135 -9.71 -0.48 -6.50
C GLU A 135 -9.58 0.45 -5.29
N ASN A 136 -10.69 0.67 -4.57
CA ASN A 136 -10.69 1.53 -3.39
C ASN A 136 -9.78 0.98 -2.28
N THR A 137 -9.77 -0.34 -2.10
CA THR A 137 -8.89 -1.00 -1.13
C THR A 137 -7.42 -0.78 -1.49
N ALA A 138 -7.06 -1.02 -2.75
CA ALA A 138 -5.69 -0.83 -3.23
C ALA A 138 -5.24 0.64 -3.13
N ARG A 139 -6.10 1.57 -3.55
CA ARG A 139 -5.84 3.01 -3.48
C ARG A 139 -5.65 3.49 -2.05
N ASN A 140 -6.53 3.09 -1.13
CA ASN A 140 -6.42 3.43 0.28
C ASN A 140 -5.18 2.81 0.93
N LEU A 141 -4.84 1.57 0.56
CA LEU A 141 -3.61 0.93 1.05
C LEU A 141 -2.37 1.70 0.59
N LEU A 142 -2.27 2.03 -0.70
CA LEU A 142 -1.16 2.81 -1.23
C LEU A 142 -1.06 4.20 -0.59
N ALA A 143 -2.19 4.88 -0.38
CA ALA A 143 -2.23 6.16 0.30
C ALA A 143 -1.72 6.06 1.76
N MET A 144 -2.17 5.06 2.51
CA MET A 144 -1.68 4.83 3.88
C MET A 144 -0.17 4.55 3.95
N ILE A 145 0.36 3.81 2.97
CA ILE A 145 1.80 3.56 2.87
C ILE A 145 2.52 4.87 2.55
N ALA A 146 2.04 5.63 1.56
CA ALA A 146 2.62 6.91 1.14
C ALA A 146 2.67 7.91 2.30
N ASP A 147 1.54 8.14 2.98
CA ASP A 147 1.45 9.05 4.13
C ASP A 147 2.44 8.67 5.24
N SER A 148 2.57 7.38 5.52
CA SER A 148 3.50 6.90 6.54
C SER A 148 4.96 7.08 6.13
N ILE A 149 5.30 6.87 4.85
CA ILE A 149 6.66 7.08 4.33
C ILE A 149 7.01 8.56 4.35
N GLU A 150 6.11 9.43 3.92
CA GLU A 150 6.32 10.88 3.90
C GLU A 150 6.49 11.43 5.31
N ALA A 151 5.67 11.01 6.27
CA ALA A 151 5.81 11.42 7.66
C ALA A 151 7.16 10.98 8.27
N ASP A 152 7.58 9.74 8.02
CA ASP A 152 8.87 9.21 8.48
C ASP A 152 10.05 9.95 7.82
N PHE A 153 9.93 10.27 6.53
CA PHE A 153 10.92 11.06 5.81
C PHE A 153 11.08 12.47 6.38
N ILE A 154 9.97 13.18 6.60
CA ILE A 154 9.97 14.53 7.18
C ILE A 154 10.63 14.51 8.57
N ALA A 155 10.26 13.59 9.45
CA ALA A 155 10.83 13.47 10.78
C ALA A 155 12.37 13.25 10.76
N VAL A 156 12.85 12.45 9.82
CA VAL A 156 14.29 12.21 9.64
C VAL A 156 14.99 13.48 9.14
N GLU A 157 14.43 14.22 8.20
CA GLU A 157 15.04 15.44 7.67
C GLU A 157 15.05 16.57 8.72
N GLU A 158 14.01 16.71 9.53
CA GLU A 158 13.96 17.65 10.67
C GLU A 158 15.06 17.33 11.68
N THR A 159 15.23 16.06 12.06
CA THR A 159 16.30 15.64 12.98
C THR A 159 17.68 15.97 12.45
N LYS A 160 17.91 15.80 11.14
CA LYS A 160 19.18 16.17 10.51
C LYS A 160 19.41 17.69 10.51
N ALA A 161 18.36 18.47 10.27
CA ALA A 161 18.44 19.94 10.28
C ALA A 161 18.76 20.47 11.68
N ASP A 162 18.17 19.90 12.73
CA ASP A 162 18.45 20.25 14.12
C ASP A 162 19.89 19.89 14.51
N ALA A 163 20.36 18.73 14.12
CA ALA A 163 21.74 18.31 14.38
C ALA A 163 22.77 19.26 13.72
N ARG A 164 22.50 19.72 12.49
CA ARG A 164 23.38 20.71 11.82
C ARG A 164 23.40 22.05 12.55
N ARG A 165 22.23 22.57 12.95
CA ARG A 165 22.14 23.82 13.71
C ARG A 165 22.89 23.77 15.03
N ASN A 166 22.83 22.65 15.73
CA ASN A 166 23.53 22.47 16.99
C ASN A 166 25.06 22.45 16.82
N VAL A 167 25.56 21.91 15.72
CA VAL A 167 27.01 21.93 15.41
C VAL A 167 27.46 23.36 15.08
N GLU A 168 26.69 24.09 14.27
CA GLU A 168 27.00 25.49 13.92
C GLU A 168 27.02 26.42 15.14
N ASN A 169 26.14 26.23 16.11
CA ASN A 169 26.07 27.02 17.34
C ASN A 169 27.14 26.64 18.38
N SER A 170 27.90 25.57 18.15
CA SER A 170 28.93 25.08 19.08
C SER A 170 30.36 25.47 18.65
N LEU A 171 30.50 26.16 17.53
CA LEU A 171 31.76 26.69 16.98
C LEU A 171 31.84 28.20 17.21
#